data_d5ee0e606d5ee5e8ec9c4653de766121
#
_entry.id   d5ee0e606d5ee5e8ec9c4653de766121
#
_cell.length_a   1.000
_cell.length_b   1.000
_cell.length_c   1.000
_cell.angle_alpha   90.00
_cell.angle_beta   90.00
_cell.angle_gamma   90.00
#
_symmetry.space_group_name_H-M   'P 1'
#
loop_
_entity.id
_entity.type
_entity.pdbx_description
1 polymer ?
#
loop_
_entity_poly.entity_id
_entity_poly.type
_entity_poly.pdbx_seq_one_letter_code
_entity_poly.pdbx_strand_id
1 'polypeptide(L)'
;MQKLERKVASGVVWSFSEKFLSMVVQMVVSIVVARQLAPSDFGVMAIMTFFTSVALAIVDSGFSQTLIRKADPTEEDYRSVLSFNVAVSVVLYGLFVAAAYPLAELYSTPVIRDIAPVLFIVLPINSLCVVQTVMFTREFRFALLSKIVFAASLISGVVAVVMALVGCGIWSLVAQRLLMMGIKAAAFWWIRRWRTEARFSFAALRAMAPFSFRLLATDLIASIYNNVAQLFIGKMHSTTALGYYSQAQKLKDLPVTSTVQAVQGVTYPALAKLATDDQQFADGYLRIVQLLSFVIFPVMLGFVAIAPDMFMLLLGEKWMPTVPYFEILALSGLFYPLSVVSYNVLKSRSDGKVIVRLEVIKRIIMTAVLCYTIPRGVESVAWGMTAMAFVDFVINTAAALCYLSLSSFRLLASILPQLLLAAVMFVCLYLFEPYIASLSLGLRLLVEITVGIVIYAAGALICRLQALHELIQLLRGYMAK
;
A
#
# COMPACT_ATOMS: atom_id res chain seq x y z
N MET A 1 32.07 -11.72 4.59
CA MET A 1 31.14 -11.29 3.52
C MET A 1 30.07 -12.34 3.21
N GLN A 2 30.40 -13.56 2.80
CA GLN A 2 29.40 -14.61 2.46
C GLN A 2 28.34 -14.89 3.53
N LYS A 3 28.67 -14.84 4.83
CA LYS A 3 27.72 -15.08 5.92
C LYS A 3 26.71 -13.95 6.08
N LEU A 4 27.11 -12.70 5.76
CA LEU A 4 26.23 -11.54 5.74
C LEU A 4 25.31 -11.58 4.52
N GLU A 5 25.86 -11.90 3.34
CA GLU A 5 25.10 -12.04 2.08
C GLU A 5 24.01 -13.13 2.21
N ARG A 6 24.33 -14.28 2.80
CA ARG A 6 23.34 -15.34 3.08
C ARG A 6 22.25 -14.89 4.06
N LYS A 7 22.61 -14.15 5.13
CA LYS A 7 21.62 -13.60 6.08
C LYS A 7 20.70 -12.58 5.41
N VAL A 8 21.26 -11.71 4.57
CA VAL A 8 20.49 -10.71 3.83
C VAL A 8 19.58 -11.41 2.80
N ALA A 9 20.09 -12.33 2.00
CA ALA A 9 19.31 -13.07 1.01
C ALA A 9 18.16 -13.86 1.67
N SER A 10 18.45 -14.61 2.73
CA SER A 10 17.43 -15.32 3.51
C SER A 10 16.40 -14.36 4.11
N GLY A 11 16.85 -13.21 4.64
CA GLY A 11 15.96 -12.19 5.19
C GLY A 11 15.02 -11.58 4.15
N VAL A 12 15.50 -11.36 2.92
CA VAL A 12 14.69 -10.87 1.80
C VAL A 12 13.62 -11.88 1.40
N VAL A 13 13.99 -13.15 1.25
CA VAL A 13 13.03 -14.23 0.92
C VAL A 13 11.96 -14.35 2.00
N TRP A 14 12.35 -14.35 3.29
CA TRP A 14 11.40 -14.41 4.40
C TRP A 14 10.49 -13.18 4.45
N SER A 15 11.01 -11.97 4.22
CA SER A 15 10.21 -10.75 4.19
C SER A 15 9.21 -10.76 3.03
N PHE A 16 9.60 -11.28 1.86
CA PHE A 16 8.70 -11.39 0.73
C PHE A 16 7.59 -12.43 0.99
N SER A 17 7.98 -13.62 1.45
CA SER A 17 7.03 -14.70 1.78
C SER A 17 6.05 -14.27 2.87
N GLU A 18 6.54 -13.60 3.92
CA GLU A 18 5.69 -13.06 4.99
C GLU A 18 4.68 -12.06 4.47
N LYS A 19 5.12 -11.09 3.66
CA LYS A 19 4.23 -10.06 3.10
C LYS A 19 3.14 -10.69 2.26
N PHE A 20 3.50 -11.66 1.41
CA PHE A 20 2.53 -12.38 0.58
C PHE A 20 1.53 -13.18 1.42
N LEU A 21 2.03 -13.96 2.38
CA LEU A 21 1.17 -14.75 3.28
C LEU A 21 0.30 -13.85 4.16
N SER A 22 0.86 -12.78 4.72
CA SER A 22 0.10 -11.80 5.49
C SER A 22 -0.99 -11.12 4.65
N MET A 23 -0.69 -10.83 3.38
CA MET A 23 -1.67 -10.26 2.45
C MET A 23 -2.82 -11.24 2.19
N VAL A 24 -2.51 -12.51 1.95
CA VAL A 24 -3.55 -13.57 1.76
C VAL A 24 -4.40 -13.72 3.02
N VAL A 25 -3.77 -13.81 4.20
CA VAL A 25 -4.51 -13.87 5.48
C VAL A 25 -5.40 -12.66 5.66
N GLN A 26 -4.88 -11.45 5.45
CA GLN A 26 -5.65 -10.21 5.59
C GLN A 26 -6.79 -10.12 4.56
N MET A 27 -6.59 -10.62 3.35
CA MET A 27 -7.64 -10.69 2.33
C MET A 27 -8.77 -11.63 2.77
N VAL A 28 -8.45 -12.84 3.21
CA VAL A 28 -9.45 -13.81 3.70
C VAL A 28 -10.21 -13.24 4.90
N VAL A 29 -9.49 -12.71 5.89
CA VAL A 29 -10.10 -12.06 7.07
C VAL A 29 -11.00 -10.90 6.64
N SER A 30 -10.52 -10.05 5.72
CA SER A 30 -11.29 -8.90 5.22
C SER A 30 -12.58 -9.34 4.53
N ILE A 31 -12.55 -10.40 3.73
CA ILE A 31 -13.73 -10.96 3.05
C ILE A 31 -14.74 -11.47 4.08
N VAL A 32 -14.31 -12.30 5.03
CA VAL A 32 -15.20 -12.88 6.03
C VAL A 32 -15.82 -11.79 6.92
N VAL A 33 -15.01 -10.85 7.39
CA VAL A 33 -15.48 -9.74 8.22
C VAL A 33 -16.42 -8.83 7.41
N ALA A 34 -16.11 -8.53 6.15
CA ALA A 34 -16.96 -7.70 5.30
C ALA A 34 -18.33 -8.34 5.02
N ARG A 35 -18.41 -9.67 4.99
CA ARG A 35 -19.70 -10.37 4.89
C ARG A 35 -20.59 -10.20 6.11
N GLN A 36 -20.02 -9.99 7.27
CA GLN A 36 -20.78 -9.85 8.55
C GLN A 36 -21.13 -8.39 8.85
N LEU A 37 -20.22 -7.48 8.65
CA LEU A 37 -20.33 -6.07 9.03
C LEU A 37 -21.06 -5.23 7.97
N ALA A 38 -21.62 -4.09 8.42
CA ALA A 38 -22.19 -3.10 7.53
C ALA A 38 -21.10 -2.30 6.80
N PRO A 39 -21.36 -1.80 5.58
CA PRO A 39 -20.42 -0.91 4.88
C PRO A 39 -20.06 0.36 5.68
N SER A 40 -21.02 0.90 6.48
CA SER A 40 -20.79 2.04 7.37
C SER A 40 -19.66 1.78 8.39
N ASP A 41 -19.51 0.55 8.90
CA ASP A 41 -18.47 0.21 9.86
C ASP A 41 -17.07 0.36 9.24
N PHE A 42 -16.93 -0.03 7.97
CA PHE A 42 -15.70 0.18 7.20
C PHE A 42 -15.44 1.65 6.95
N GLY A 43 -16.48 2.45 6.70
CA GLY A 43 -16.36 3.90 6.56
C GLY A 43 -15.86 4.56 7.83
N VAL A 44 -16.43 4.20 8.98
CA VAL A 44 -15.96 4.68 10.28
C VAL A 44 -14.51 4.30 10.52
N MET A 45 -14.14 3.05 10.23
CA MET A 45 -12.74 2.60 10.35
C MET A 45 -11.80 3.31 9.38
N ALA A 46 -12.27 3.71 8.20
CA ALA A 46 -11.47 4.50 7.26
C ALA A 46 -11.16 5.90 7.83
N ILE A 47 -12.15 6.57 8.43
CA ILE A 47 -11.96 7.85 9.16
C ILE A 47 -10.92 7.65 10.28
N MET A 48 -11.12 6.64 11.12
CA MET A 48 -10.22 6.35 12.23
C MET A 48 -8.81 6.00 11.77
N THR A 49 -8.67 5.34 10.61
CA THR A 49 -7.38 4.98 10.02
C THR A 49 -6.59 6.23 9.61
N PHE A 50 -7.25 7.26 9.08
CA PHE A 50 -6.58 8.53 8.79
C PHE A 50 -5.94 9.13 10.05
N PHE A 51 -6.75 9.35 11.11
CA PHE A 51 -6.26 9.93 12.35
C PHE A 51 -5.16 9.08 12.98
N THR A 52 -5.33 7.76 12.97
CA THR A 52 -4.29 6.83 13.45
C THR A 52 -3.00 6.93 12.63
N SER A 53 -3.08 7.03 11.31
CA SER A 53 -1.89 7.11 10.43
C SER A 53 -1.10 8.40 10.67
N VAL A 54 -1.80 9.54 10.78
CA VAL A 54 -1.18 10.83 11.10
C VAL A 54 -0.53 10.79 12.49
N ALA A 55 -1.24 10.25 13.49
CA ALA A 55 -0.73 10.13 14.84
C ALA A 55 0.50 9.22 14.92
N LEU A 56 0.49 8.07 14.23
CA LEU A 56 1.63 7.15 14.17
C LEU A 56 2.85 7.78 13.51
N ALA A 57 2.67 8.58 12.45
CA ALA A 57 3.76 9.35 11.84
C ALA A 57 4.38 10.35 12.84
N ILE A 58 3.56 11.03 13.64
CA ILE A 58 4.03 11.94 14.70
C ILE A 58 4.74 11.16 15.83
N VAL A 59 4.21 10.01 16.24
CA VAL A 59 4.84 9.18 17.29
C VAL A 59 6.22 8.70 16.86
N ASP A 60 6.38 8.23 15.62
CA ASP A 60 7.70 7.84 15.11
C ASP A 60 8.62 9.04 14.94
N SER A 61 8.07 10.21 14.58
CA SER A 61 8.81 11.48 14.42
C SER A 61 10.08 11.36 13.55
N GLY A 62 10.19 10.32 12.71
CA GLY A 62 11.37 10.03 11.89
C GLY A 62 12.61 9.56 12.65
N PHE A 63 12.54 9.40 13.98
CA PHE A 63 13.67 8.94 14.77
C PHE A 63 14.08 7.51 14.48
N SER A 64 13.16 6.63 14.07
CA SER A 64 13.46 5.26 13.62
C SER A 64 14.51 5.25 12.52
N GLN A 65 14.29 6.04 11.48
CA GLN A 65 15.18 6.11 10.31
C GLN A 65 16.52 6.76 10.68
N THR A 66 16.49 7.76 11.58
CA THR A 66 17.69 8.41 12.09
C THR A 66 18.56 7.44 12.88
N LEU A 67 17.97 6.62 13.76
CA LEU A 67 18.68 5.57 14.50
C LEU A 67 19.26 4.49 13.59
N ILE A 68 18.53 4.09 12.53
CA ILE A 68 19.04 3.12 11.55
C ILE A 68 20.25 3.70 10.81
N ARG A 69 20.22 4.98 10.46
CA ARG A 69 21.28 5.66 9.71
C ARG A 69 22.52 5.97 10.56
N LYS A 70 22.37 6.20 11.86
CA LYS A 70 23.49 6.50 12.76
C LYS A 70 24.45 5.32 12.79
N ALA A 71 25.76 5.55 12.53
CA ALA A 71 26.76 4.48 12.46
C ALA A 71 26.79 3.68 13.78
N ASP A 72 26.97 4.37 14.91
CA ASP A 72 27.05 3.79 16.25
C ASP A 72 26.05 4.45 17.19
N PRO A 73 24.76 4.01 17.20
CA PRO A 73 23.80 4.49 18.16
C PRO A 73 24.10 3.91 19.54
N THR A 74 24.10 4.78 20.53
CA THR A 74 24.32 4.43 21.93
C THR A 74 23.04 3.93 22.60
N GLU A 75 23.17 3.26 23.76
CA GLU A 75 22.01 2.89 24.59
C GLU A 75 21.22 4.12 25.04
N GLU A 76 21.91 5.26 25.22
CA GLU A 76 21.31 6.55 25.54
C GLU A 76 20.42 7.06 24.40
N ASP A 77 20.85 6.90 23.14
CA ASP A 77 20.04 7.25 21.95
C ASP A 77 18.74 6.43 21.91
N TYR A 78 18.84 5.10 22.07
CA TYR A 78 17.68 4.22 22.07
C TYR A 78 16.70 4.55 23.21
N ARG A 79 17.23 4.76 24.43
CA ARG A 79 16.43 5.11 25.60
C ARG A 79 15.72 6.45 25.41
N SER A 80 16.43 7.44 24.90
CA SER A 80 15.89 8.79 24.68
C SER A 80 14.78 8.78 23.63
N VAL A 81 14.98 8.08 22.52
CA VAL A 81 13.94 7.94 21.47
C VAL A 81 12.74 7.15 21.99
N LEU A 82 12.93 6.06 22.73
CA LEU A 82 11.81 5.31 23.32
C LEU A 82 11.01 6.21 24.25
N SER A 83 11.67 6.89 25.18
CA SER A 83 11.01 7.77 26.15
C SER A 83 10.25 8.91 25.49
N PHE A 84 10.86 9.52 24.46
CA PHE A 84 10.21 10.56 23.66
C PHE A 84 8.98 10.05 22.94
N ASN A 85 9.09 8.91 22.22
CA ASN A 85 7.97 8.33 21.48
C ASN A 85 6.83 7.91 22.42
N VAL A 86 7.13 7.35 23.59
CA VAL A 86 6.12 7.04 24.62
C VAL A 86 5.44 8.31 25.12
N ALA A 87 6.20 9.34 25.48
CA ALA A 87 5.63 10.61 25.94
C ALA A 87 4.72 11.24 24.88
N VAL A 88 5.19 11.35 23.64
CA VAL A 88 4.39 11.87 22.51
C VAL A 88 3.15 11.02 22.28
N SER A 89 3.26 9.69 22.32
CA SER A 89 2.12 8.80 22.12
C SER A 89 1.03 8.93 23.20
N VAL A 90 1.43 9.13 24.45
CA VAL A 90 0.50 9.35 25.57
C VAL A 90 -0.21 10.70 25.43
N VAL A 91 0.54 11.76 25.07
CA VAL A 91 -0.04 13.09 24.82
C VAL A 91 -1.04 13.03 23.65
N LEU A 92 -0.65 12.40 22.52
CA LEU A 92 -1.53 12.25 21.37
C LEU A 92 -2.75 11.38 21.71
N TYR A 93 -2.57 10.30 22.47
CA TYR A 93 -3.68 9.48 22.95
C TYR A 93 -4.69 10.33 23.73
N GLY A 94 -4.24 11.11 24.72
CA GLY A 94 -5.10 12.00 25.48
C GLY A 94 -5.83 13.02 24.59
N LEU A 95 -5.10 13.62 23.64
CA LEU A 95 -5.67 14.57 22.69
C LEU A 95 -6.74 13.94 21.80
N PHE A 96 -6.51 12.74 21.28
CA PHE A 96 -7.48 12.05 20.42
C PHE A 96 -8.67 11.50 21.20
N VAL A 97 -8.48 11.10 22.46
CA VAL A 97 -9.60 10.75 23.35
C VAL A 97 -10.47 11.99 23.62
N ALA A 98 -9.87 13.15 23.90
CA ALA A 98 -10.60 14.40 24.05
C ALA A 98 -11.31 14.82 22.72
N ALA A 99 -10.66 14.56 21.57
CA ALA A 99 -11.23 14.85 20.26
C ALA A 99 -12.32 13.85 19.83
N ALA A 100 -12.50 12.72 20.51
CA ALA A 100 -13.47 11.69 20.13
C ALA A 100 -14.91 12.23 20.06
N TYR A 101 -15.30 13.08 21.02
CA TYR A 101 -16.61 13.70 21.04
C TYR A 101 -16.83 14.67 19.86
N PRO A 102 -16.00 15.71 19.65
CA PRO A 102 -16.16 16.60 18.50
C PRO A 102 -16.00 15.88 17.13
N LEU A 103 -15.21 14.81 17.05
CA LEU A 103 -15.14 13.99 15.85
C LEU A 103 -16.44 13.24 15.59
N ALA A 104 -17.07 12.67 16.61
CA ALA A 104 -18.37 12.01 16.49
C ALA A 104 -19.45 12.97 15.99
N GLU A 105 -19.47 14.21 16.50
CA GLU A 105 -20.38 15.27 16.03
C GLU A 105 -20.04 15.70 14.59
N LEU A 106 -18.75 15.93 14.30
CA LEU A 106 -18.29 16.34 12.97
C LEU A 106 -18.75 15.37 11.89
N TYR A 107 -18.68 14.06 12.13
CA TYR A 107 -19.09 13.03 11.19
C TYR A 107 -20.53 12.53 11.40
N SER A 108 -21.27 13.09 12.34
CA SER A 108 -22.62 12.66 12.70
C SER A 108 -22.71 11.16 12.98
N THR A 109 -21.69 10.62 13.63
CA THR A 109 -21.50 9.17 13.83
C THR A 109 -21.16 8.88 15.30
N PRO A 110 -22.15 8.64 16.16
CA PRO A 110 -21.95 8.47 17.61
C PRO A 110 -20.96 7.37 17.99
N VAL A 111 -20.91 6.28 17.21
CA VAL A 111 -20.01 5.14 17.43
C VAL A 111 -18.53 5.56 17.52
N ILE A 112 -18.11 6.65 16.86
CA ILE A 112 -16.75 7.18 16.97
C ILE A 112 -16.37 7.48 18.41
N ARG A 113 -17.32 8.00 19.21
CA ARG A 113 -17.11 8.32 20.62
C ARG A 113 -16.70 7.10 21.44
N ASP A 114 -17.29 5.95 21.13
CA ASP A 114 -17.07 4.72 21.89
C ASP A 114 -15.80 3.99 21.45
N ILE A 115 -15.54 3.95 20.14
CA ILE A 115 -14.39 3.20 19.59
C ILE A 115 -13.09 3.99 19.65
N ALA A 116 -13.10 5.31 19.52
CA ALA A 116 -11.88 6.11 19.43
C ALA A 116 -10.98 5.97 20.67
N PRO A 117 -11.49 6.05 21.93
CA PRO A 117 -10.66 5.87 23.11
C PRO A 117 -9.97 4.52 23.16
N VAL A 118 -10.64 3.46 22.69
CA VAL A 118 -10.09 2.11 22.67
C VAL A 118 -9.12 1.95 21.51
N LEU A 119 -9.48 2.40 20.30
CA LEU A 119 -8.64 2.26 19.12
C LEU A 119 -7.30 3.03 19.25
N PHE A 120 -7.34 4.25 19.82
CA PHE A 120 -6.11 5.05 19.92
C PHE A 120 -5.10 4.52 20.96
N ILE A 121 -5.46 3.49 21.78
CA ILE A 121 -4.48 2.72 22.58
C ILE A 121 -3.37 2.13 21.67
N VAL A 122 -3.65 1.97 20.39
CA VAL A 122 -2.62 1.54 19.41
C VAL A 122 -1.40 2.47 19.40
N LEU A 123 -1.54 3.76 19.73
CA LEU A 123 -0.45 4.74 19.73
C LEU A 123 0.62 4.42 20.79
N PRO A 124 0.30 4.30 22.09
CA PRO A 124 1.27 3.91 23.11
C PRO A 124 1.80 2.48 22.88
N ILE A 125 0.98 1.55 22.39
CA ILE A 125 1.48 0.20 22.06
C ILE A 125 2.50 0.27 20.93
N ASN A 126 2.24 1.05 19.87
CA ASN A 126 3.18 1.19 18.75
C ASN A 126 4.50 1.84 19.18
N SER A 127 4.46 2.84 20.06
CA SER A 127 5.67 3.51 20.56
C SER A 127 6.67 2.53 21.19
N LEU A 128 6.16 1.48 21.84
CA LEU A 128 6.97 0.40 22.39
C LEU A 128 7.60 -0.51 21.32
N CYS A 129 7.03 -0.54 20.12
CA CYS A 129 7.54 -1.35 19.00
C CYS A 129 8.64 -0.64 18.20
N VAL A 130 8.66 0.69 18.16
CA VAL A 130 9.51 1.49 17.28
C VAL A 130 11.00 1.14 17.48
N VAL A 131 11.51 1.33 18.69
CA VAL A 131 12.94 1.10 19.00
C VAL A 131 13.30 -0.38 18.81
N GLN A 132 12.45 -1.30 19.22
CA GLN A 132 12.67 -2.73 19.03
C GLN A 132 12.78 -3.11 17.53
N THR A 133 11.92 -2.53 16.69
CA THR A 133 11.98 -2.73 15.24
C THR A 133 13.31 -2.23 14.67
N VAL A 134 13.79 -1.06 15.10
CA VAL A 134 15.09 -0.51 14.70
C VAL A 134 16.24 -1.46 15.08
N MET A 135 16.25 -1.93 16.33
CA MET A 135 17.28 -2.84 16.82
C MET A 135 17.32 -4.15 16.01
N PHE A 136 16.16 -4.80 15.77
CA PHE A 136 16.10 -6.02 14.96
C PHE A 136 16.51 -5.76 13.51
N THR A 137 16.18 -4.60 12.95
CA THR A 137 16.56 -4.21 11.59
C THR A 137 18.08 -4.03 11.47
N ARG A 138 18.70 -3.37 12.43
CA ARG A 138 20.17 -3.19 12.48
C ARG A 138 20.93 -4.50 12.66
N GLU A 139 20.34 -5.46 13.37
CA GLU A 139 20.87 -6.83 13.52
C GLU A 139 20.61 -7.72 12.31
N PHE A 140 19.97 -7.21 11.26
CA PHE A 140 19.56 -7.99 10.08
C PHE A 140 18.67 -9.20 10.43
N ARG A 141 17.86 -9.11 11.50
CA ARG A 141 16.95 -10.19 11.93
C ARG A 141 15.59 -10.10 11.24
N PHE A 142 15.60 -9.88 9.93
CA PHE A 142 14.37 -9.71 9.12
C PHE A 142 13.46 -10.93 9.17
N ALA A 143 14.03 -12.14 9.15
CA ALA A 143 13.24 -13.37 9.25
C ALA A 143 12.44 -13.46 10.56
N LEU A 144 13.01 -12.98 11.67
CA LEU A 144 12.31 -12.93 12.94
C LEU A 144 11.20 -11.90 12.94
N LEU A 145 11.48 -10.68 12.44
CA LEU A 145 10.48 -9.63 12.28
C LEU A 145 9.29 -10.14 11.47
N SER A 146 9.55 -10.78 10.33
CA SER A 146 8.53 -11.33 9.45
C SER A 146 7.68 -12.39 10.13
N LYS A 147 8.29 -13.31 10.87
CA LYS A 147 7.55 -14.36 11.63
C LYS A 147 6.62 -13.74 12.68
N ILE A 148 7.10 -12.73 13.41
CA ILE A 148 6.29 -12.05 14.45
C ILE A 148 5.11 -11.31 13.82
N VAL A 149 5.34 -10.57 12.73
CA VAL A 149 4.28 -9.82 12.03
C VAL A 149 3.25 -10.78 11.45
N PHE A 150 3.69 -11.88 10.84
CA PHE A 150 2.78 -12.90 10.30
C PHE A 150 1.93 -13.56 11.40
N ALA A 151 2.54 -13.99 12.50
CA ALA A 151 1.82 -14.58 13.63
C ALA A 151 0.82 -13.60 14.25
N ALA A 152 1.22 -12.33 14.43
CA ALA A 152 0.33 -11.29 14.93
C ALA A 152 -0.85 -11.04 13.97
N SER A 153 -0.60 -11.02 12.66
CA SER A 153 -1.64 -10.86 11.63
C SER A 153 -2.62 -12.03 11.62
N LEU A 154 -2.11 -13.26 11.73
CA LEU A 154 -2.93 -14.46 11.74
C LEU A 154 -3.81 -14.53 12.99
N ILE A 155 -3.22 -14.37 14.17
CA ILE A 155 -3.96 -14.46 15.45
C ILE A 155 -5.00 -13.35 15.54
N SER A 156 -4.63 -12.10 15.24
CA SER A 156 -5.57 -10.98 15.28
C SER A 156 -6.68 -11.13 14.23
N GLY A 157 -6.35 -11.71 13.06
CA GLY A 157 -7.32 -12.01 12.01
C GLY A 157 -8.34 -13.07 12.44
N VAL A 158 -7.89 -14.16 13.06
CA VAL A 158 -8.78 -15.21 13.59
C VAL A 158 -9.73 -14.62 14.65
N VAL A 159 -9.21 -13.84 15.58
CA VAL A 159 -10.04 -13.19 16.61
C VAL A 159 -11.07 -12.24 15.99
N ALA A 160 -10.66 -11.46 14.98
CA ALA A 160 -11.58 -10.55 14.28
C ALA A 160 -12.71 -11.33 13.59
N VAL A 161 -12.40 -12.45 12.94
CA VAL A 161 -13.41 -13.32 12.31
C VAL A 161 -14.38 -13.87 13.35
N VAL A 162 -13.87 -14.42 14.45
CA VAL A 162 -14.71 -14.96 15.52
C VAL A 162 -15.62 -13.87 16.08
N MET A 163 -15.09 -12.69 16.39
CA MET A 163 -15.89 -11.57 16.90
C MET A 163 -16.94 -11.10 15.87
N ALA A 164 -16.61 -11.07 14.59
CA ALA A 164 -17.55 -10.72 13.54
C ALA A 164 -18.69 -11.73 13.43
N LEU A 165 -18.40 -13.03 13.51
CA LEU A 165 -19.38 -14.11 13.49
C LEU A 165 -20.32 -14.12 14.70
N VAL A 166 -19.82 -13.71 15.88
CA VAL A 166 -20.62 -13.58 17.12
C VAL A 166 -21.44 -12.28 17.12
N GLY A 167 -21.27 -11.41 16.10
CA GLY A 167 -22.08 -10.19 15.98
C GLY A 167 -21.53 -8.96 16.72
N CYS A 168 -20.25 -8.94 17.05
CA CYS A 168 -19.61 -7.79 17.71
C CYS A 168 -19.47 -6.55 16.82
N GLY A 169 -19.88 -6.61 15.53
CA GLY A 169 -19.86 -5.49 14.60
C GLY A 169 -18.48 -4.84 14.46
N ILE A 170 -18.44 -3.50 14.49
CA ILE A 170 -17.21 -2.71 14.32
C ILE A 170 -16.11 -3.05 15.32
N TRP A 171 -16.47 -3.56 16.52
CA TRP A 171 -15.50 -3.95 17.54
C TRP A 171 -14.56 -5.07 17.08
N SER A 172 -14.97 -5.89 16.12
CA SER A 172 -14.11 -6.89 15.51
C SER A 172 -12.92 -6.27 14.78
N LEU A 173 -13.11 -5.15 14.08
CA LEU A 173 -12.05 -4.40 13.38
C LEU A 173 -11.15 -3.66 14.38
N VAL A 174 -11.72 -3.09 15.44
CA VAL A 174 -10.96 -2.44 16.52
C VAL A 174 -10.08 -3.46 17.24
N ALA A 175 -10.64 -4.61 17.62
CA ALA A 175 -9.91 -5.69 18.25
C ALA A 175 -8.77 -6.23 17.35
N GLN A 176 -9.03 -6.43 16.05
CA GLN A 176 -8.01 -6.85 15.09
C GLN A 176 -6.81 -5.90 15.12
N ARG A 177 -7.05 -4.60 15.08
CA ARG A 177 -6.00 -3.58 15.04
C ARG A 177 -5.17 -3.56 16.32
N LEU A 178 -5.84 -3.59 17.46
CA LEU A 178 -5.20 -3.61 18.78
C LEU A 178 -4.42 -4.88 19.04
N LEU A 179 -5.01 -6.03 18.76
CA LEU A 179 -4.36 -7.33 18.97
C LEU A 179 -3.15 -7.51 18.08
N MET A 180 -3.24 -7.11 16.79
CA MET A 180 -2.10 -7.17 15.89
C MET A 180 -0.91 -6.38 16.46
N MET A 181 -1.16 -5.16 16.96
CA MET A 181 -0.10 -4.32 17.51
C MET A 181 0.36 -4.81 18.90
N GLY A 182 -0.58 -5.26 19.74
CA GLY A 182 -0.30 -5.80 21.08
C GLY A 182 0.53 -7.08 21.04
N ILE A 183 0.19 -8.02 20.16
CA ILE A 183 0.94 -9.28 19.99
C ILE A 183 2.35 -8.97 19.48
N LYS A 184 2.47 -8.05 18.51
CA LYS A 184 3.77 -7.60 18.01
C LYS A 184 4.63 -6.99 19.12
N ALA A 185 4.06 -6.09 19.94
CA ALA A 185 4.75 -5.48 21.06
C ALA A 185 5.17 -6.53 22.10
N ALA A 186 4.26 -7.39 22.51
CA ALA A 186 4.54 -8.46 23.48
C ALA A 186 5.64 -9.40 22.98
N ALA A 187 5.59 -9.83 21.72
CA ALA A 187 6.61 -10.70 21.12
C ALA A 187 7.99 -10.01 21.08
N PHE A 188 8.05 -8.74 20.71
CA PHE A 188 9.31 -8.00 20.66
C PHE A 188 9.96 -7.91 22.03
N TRP A 189 9.20 -7.55 23.06
CA TRP A 189 9.70 -7.43 24.42
C TRP A 189 9.99 -8.78 25.08
N TRP A 190 9.26 -9.83 24.72
CA TRP A 190 9.54 -11.19 25.17
C TRP A 190 10.85 -11.74 24.63
N ILE A 191 11.07 -11.58 23.32
CA ILE A 191 12.25 -12.13 22.62
C ILE A 191 13.50 -11.33 22.96
N ARG A 192 13.39 -10.01 22.94
CA ARG A 192 14.47 -9.10 23.31
C ARG A 192 14.15 -8.48 24.64
N ARG A 193 14.53 -9.10 25.70
CA ARG A 193 14.38 -8.57 27.08
C ARG A 193 15.30 -7.37 27.28
N TRP A 194 15.19 -6.35 26.39
CA TRP A 194 16.02 -5.17 26.42
C TRP A 194 15.71 -4.36 27.68
N ARG A 195 16.74 -4.22 28.52
CA ARG A 195 16.74 -3.34 29.68
C ARG A 195 17.99 -2.49 29.56
N THR A 196 17.87 -1.20 29.80
CA THR A 196 19.01 -0.28 29.78
C THR A 196 18.98 0.56 31.05
N GLU A 197 20.16 0.76 31.63
CA GLU A 197 20.37 1.69 32.73
C GLU A 197 20.66 3.11 32.22
N ALA A 198 20.78 3.28 30.92
CA ALA A 198 21.01 4.58 30.29
C ALA A 198 19.90 5.57 30.67
N ARG A 199 20.29 6.80 30.91
CA ARG A 199 19.36 7.88 31.22
C ARG A 199 18.82 8.53 29.96
N PHE A 200 17.69 9.20 30.10
CA PHE A 200 17.16 10.06 29.05
C PHE A 200 18.12 11.23 28.81
N SER A 201 18.44 11.50 27.55
CA SER A 201 19.31 12.60 27.13
C SER A 201 18.60 13.48 26.10
N PHE A 202 18.32 14.70 26.49
CA PHE A 202 17.78 15.69 25.56
C PHE A 202 18.83 16.08 24.50
N ALA A 203 20.13 16.02 24.84
CA ALA A 203 21.21 16.27 23.89
C ALA A 203 21.23 15.26 22.74
N ALA A 204 21.02 13.95 23.04
CA ALA A 204 20.92 12.91 22.05
C ALA A 204 19.75 13.16 21.08
N LEU A 205 18.56 13.52 21.60
CA LEU A 205 17.42 13.87 20.75
C LEU A 205 17.69 15.10 19.89
N ARG A 206 18.26 16.15 20.47
CA ARG A 206 18.57 17.40 19.76
C ARG A 206 19.54 17.17 18.59
N ALA A 207 20.50 16.28 18.75
CA ALA A 207 21.45 15.92 17.68
C ALA A 207 20.76 15.23 16.51
N MET A 208 19.73 14.41 16.77
CA MET A 208 18.97 13.67 15.76
C MET A 208 17.81 14.48 15.16
N ALA A 209 17.29 15.46 15.88
CA ALA A 209 16.08 16.22 15.55
C ALA A 209 16.06 16.85 14.15
N PRO A 210 17.13 17.52 13.64
CA PRO A 210 17.07 18.20 12.35
C PRO A 210 16.78 17.25 11.16
N PHE A 211 17.30 16.03 11.21
CA PHE A 211 17.03 15.02 10.20
C PHE A 211 15.67 14.35 10.42
N SER A 212 15.35 14.01 11.67
CA SER A 212 14.09 13.36 12.03
C SER A 212 12.88 14.21 11.68
N PHE A 213 12.89 15.52 11.97
CA PHE A 213 11.78 16.41 11.65
C PHE A 213 11.57 16.63 10.14
N ARG A 214 12.63 16.55 9.32
CA ARG A 214 12.48 16.59 7.86
C ARG A 214 11.76 15.34 7.37
N LEU A 215 12.09 14.17 7.91
CA LEU A 215 11.39 12.91 7.60
C LEU A 215 9.95 12.97 8.07
N LEU A 216 9.71 13.43 9.31
CA LEU A 216 8.37 13.61 9.85
C LEU A 216 7.51 14.48 8.93
N ALA A 217 8.03 15.62 8.48
CA ALA A 217 7.28 16.50 7.56
C ALA A 217 6.90 15.77 6.26
N THR A 218 7.84 14.98 5.70
CA THR A 218 7.58 14.17 4.50
C THR A 218 6.49 13.11 4.74
N ASP A 219 6.58 12.39 5.86
CA ASP A 219 5.65 11.32 6.20
C ASP A 219 4.25 11.87 6.54
N LEU A 220 4.18 13.03 7.20
CA LEU A 220 2.91 13.73 7.47
C LEU A 220 2.22 14.17 6.18
N ILE A 221 2.97 14.82 5.27
CA ILE A 221 2.42 15.22 3.97
C ILE A 221 1.91 13.99 3.22
N ALA A 222 2.70 12.91 3.16
CA ALA A 222 2.28 11.67 2.52
C ALA A 222 1.03 11.06 3.18
N SER A 223 0.99 10.97 4.51
CA SER A 223 -0.15 10.42 5.25
C SER A 223 -1.44 11.22 5.04
N ILE A 224 -1.34 12.55 5.02
CA ILE A 224 -2.49 13.43 4.76
C ILE A 224 -2.99 13.21 3.33
N TYR A 225 -2.13 13.36 2.33
CA TYR A 225 -2.55 13.29 0.94
C TYR A 225 -3.04 11.89 0.51
N ASN A 226 -2.51 10.83 1.10
CA ASN A 226 -2.97 9.47 0.80
C ASN A 226 -4.38 9.17 1.32
N ASN A 227 -4.85 9.91 2.32
CA ASN A 227 -6.13 9.62 2.99
C ASN A 227 -7.11 10.81 3.00
N VAL A 228 -6.71 11.98 2.50
CA VAL A 228 -7.52 13.21 2.58
C VAL A 228 -8.87 13.06 1.87
N ALA A 229 -8.91 12.37 0.73
CA ALA A 229 -10.14 12.10 0.00
C ALA A 229 -11.17 11.34 0.88
N GLN A 230 -10.71 10.36 1.65
CA GLN A 230 -11.57 9.57 2.53
C GLN A 230 -12.23 10.42 3.63
N LEU A 231 -11.50 11.39 4.20
CA LEU A 231 -12.05 12.30 5.20
C LEU A 231 -13.21 13.11 4.65
N PHE A 232 -13.00 13.70 3.48
CA PHE A 232 -14.03 14.55 2.85
C PHE A 232 -15.21 13.74 2.35
N ILE A 233 -15.01 12.53 1.82
CA ILE A 233 -16.12 11.62 1.48
C ILE A 233 -16.95 11.33 2.72
N GLY A 234 -16.31 10.95 3.83
CA GLY A 234 -17.00 10.65 5.08
C GLY A 234 -17.77 11.83 5.65
N LYS A 235 -17.27 13.07 5.51
CA LYS A 235 -17.91 14.28 6.01
C LYS A 235 -19.02 14.79 5.11
N MET A 236 -18.79 14.81 3.78
CA MET A 236 -19.69 15.48 2.83
C MET A 236 -20.76 14.55 2.26
N HIS A 237 -20.55 13.26 2.30
CA HIS A 237 -21.50 12.29 1.75
C HIS A 237 -22.06 11.37 2.84
N SER A 238 -21.38 10.28 3.19
CA SER A 238 -21.78 9.41 4.31
C SER A 238 -20.66 8.42 4.67
N THR A 239 -20.74 7.86 5.89
CA THR A 239 -19.85 6.77 6.30
C THR A 239 -20.10 5.49 5.47
N THR A 240 -21.32 5.24 5.03
CA THR A 240 -21.64 4.10 4.14
C THR A 240 -20.97 4.26 2.77
N ALA A 241 -21.08 5.44 2.15
CA ALA A 241 -20.42 5.74 0.86
C ALA A 241 -18.89 5.67 0.98
N LEU A 242 -18.33 6.16 2.11
CA LEU A 242 -16.92 6.00 2.41
C LEU A 242 -16.55 4.52 2.60
N GLY A 243 -17.42 3.71 3.20
CA GLY A 243 -17.22 2.27 3.34
C GLY A 243 -17.07 1.58 1.99
N TYR A 244 -17.97 1.86 1.05
CA TYR A 244 -17.88 1.35 -0.33
C TYR A 244 -16.58 1.82 -1.01
N TYR A 245 -16.27 3.10 -0.96
CA TYR A 245 -15.06 3.66 -1.56
C TYR A 245 -13.78 3.05 -0.96
N SER A 246 -13.70 2.95 0.36
CA SER A 246 -12.52 2.43 1.05
C SER A 246 -12.28 0.94 0.76
N GLN A 247 -13.36 0.16 0.62
CA GLN A 247 -13.27 -1.26 0.27
C GLN A 247 -12.86 -1.44 -1.20
N ALA A 248 -13.38 -0.60 -2.12
CA ALA A 248 -12.94 -0.54 -3.50
C ALA A 248 -11.44 -0.25 -3.60
N GLN A 249 -10.98 0.78 -2.89
CA GLN A 249 -9.57 1.15 -2.85
C GLN A 249 -8.70 0.02 -2.28
N LYS A 250 -9.12 -0.59 -1.18
CA LYS A 250 -8.38 -1.68 -0.54
C LYS A 250 -8.20 -2.88 -1.47
N LEU A 251 -9.26 -3.31 -2.17
CA LEU A 251 -9.17 -4.44 -3.09
C LEU A 251 -8.32 -4.12 -4.33
N LYS A 252 -8.44 -2.90 -4.87
CA LYS A 252 -7.57 -2.43 -5.96
C LYS A 252 -6.11 -2.39 -5.56
N ASP A 253 -5.80 -1.98 -4.32
CA ASP A 253 -4.43 -1.83 -3.84
C ASP A 253 -3.70 -3.18 -3.67
N LEU A 254 -4.39 -4.28 -3.49
CA LEU A 254 -3.76 -5.59 -3.30
C LEU A 254 -2.84 -5.98 -4.48
N PRO A 255 -3.30 -6.07 -5.74
CA PRO A 255 -2.42 -6.41 -6.86
C PRO A 255 -1.41 -5.30 -7.17
N VAL A 256 -1.81 -4.03 -7.03
CA VAL A 256 -0.97 -2.88 -7.34
C VAL A 256 0.24 -2.79 -6.40
N THR A 257 0.01 -2.86 -5.09
CA THR A 257 1.10 -2.76 -4.11
C THR A 257 2.04 -3.96 -4.16
N SER A 258 1.51 -5.17 -4.39
CA SER A 258 2.32 -6.37 -4.55
C SER A 258 3.25 -6.25 -5.77
N THR A 259 2.71 -5.78 -6.89
CA THR A 259 3.48 -5.55 -8.12
C THR A 259 4.54 -4.47 -7.91
N VAL A 260 4.19 -3.34 -7.28
CA VAL A 260 5.14 -2.26 -6.99
C VAL A 260 6.26 -2.73 -6.08
N GLN A 261 5.96 -3.50 -5.02
CA GLN A 261 7.00 -4.02 -4.12
C GLN A 261 7.96 -5.00 -4.81
N ALA A 262 7.43 -5.90 -5.66
CA ALA A 262 8.24 -6.81 -6.45
C ALA A 262 9.18 -6.05 -7.39
N VAL A 263 8.63 -5.04 -8.08
CA VAL A 263 9.40 -4.19 -9.01
C VAL A 263 10.45 -3.35 -8.28
N GLN A 264 10.10 -2.69 -7.19
CA GLN A 264 11.06 -1.87 -6.42
C GLN A 264 12.24 -2.68 -5.90
N GLY A 265 11.99 -3.92 -5.44
CA GLY A 265 13.03 -4.79 -4.92
C GLY A 265 14.10 -5.19 -5.96
N VAL A 266 13.74 -5.21 -7.25
CA VAL A 266 14.62 -5.63 -8.35
C VAL A 266 15.11 -4.44 -9.18
N THR A 267 14.21 -3.50 -9.47
CA THR A 267 14.45 -2.41 -10.43
C THR A 267 15.47 -1.41 -9.93
N TYR A 268 15.36 -0.97 -8.69
CA TYR A 268 16.27 0.06 -8.17
C TYR A 268 17.73 -0.42 -8.11
N PRO A 269 18.06 -1.62 -7.57
CA PRO A 269 19.42 -2.15 -7.61
C PRO A 269 19.92 -2.44 -9.02
N ALA A 270 19.04 -2.91 -9.93
CA ALA A 270 19.40 -3.20 -11.31
C ALA A 270 19.77 -1.92 -12.07
N LEU A 271 18.91 -0.90 -11.99
CA LEU A 271 19.18 0.41 -12.60
C LEU A 271 20.42 1.09 -12.00
N ALA A 272 20.62 0.99 -10.69
CA ALA A 272 21.79 1.56 -10.04
C ALA A 272 23.12 0.96 -10.55
N LYS A 273 23.15 -0.34 -10.90
CA LYS A 273 24.31 -0.99 -11.50
C LYS A 273 24.57 -0.55 -12.94
N LEU A 274 23.53 -0.18 -13.68
CA LEU A 274 23.63 0.28 -15.07
C LEU A 274 23.83 1.80 -15.16
N ALA A 275 23.96 2.50 -14.03
CA ALA A 275 24.02 3.96 -13.98
C ALA A 275 25.22 4.58 -14.71
N THR A 276 26.25 3.81 -15.03
CA THR A 276 27.47 4.26 -15.75
C THR A 276 27.34 4.24 -17.27
N ASP A 277 26.35 3.51 -17.83
CA ASP A 277 26.11 3.42 -19.27
C ASP A 277 24.71 3.90 -19.59
N ASP A 278 24.59 5.06 -20.21
CA ASP A 278 23.31 5.72 -20.48
C ASP A 278 22.41 4.89 -21.39
N GLN A 279 22.97 4.18 -22.37
CA GLN A 279 22.18 3.39 -23.29
C GLN A 279 21.65 2.10 -22.64
N GLN A 280 22.50 1.39 -21.92
CA GLN A 280 22.08 0.20 -21.17
C GLN A 280 21.06 0.54 -20.06
N PHE A 281 21.20 1.70 -19.44
CA PHE A 281 20.25 2.19 -18.46
C PHE A 281 18.88 2.47 -19.10
N ALA A 282 18.86 3.14 -20.23
CA ALA A 282 17.64 3.46 -20.98
C ALA A 282 16.93 2.20 -21.50
N ASP A 283 17.67 1.25 -22.06
CA ASP A 283 17.13 -0.04 -22.52
C ASP A 283 16.62 -0.88 -21.34
N GLY A 284 17.34 -0.87 -20.20
CA GLY A 284 16.92 -1.50 -18.96
C GLY A 284 15.60 -0.92 -18.42
N TYR A 285 15.43 0.40 -18.45
CA TYR A 285 14.20 1.08 -18.09
C TYR A 285 13.02 0.64 -18.99
N LEU A 286 13.20 0.67 -20.31
CA LEU A 286 12.15 0.25 -21.26
C LEU A 286 11.75 -1.21 -21.04
N ARG A 287 12.71 -2.09 -20.82
CA ARG A 287 12.47 -3.50 -20.54
C ARG A 287 11.64 -3.71 -19.29
N ILE A 288 11.95 -2.99 -18.20
CA ILE A 288 11.19 -3.07 -16.95
C ILE A 288 9.77 -2.57 -17.14
N VAL A 289 9.60 -1.41 -17.80
CA VAL A 289 8.28 -0.85 -18.09
C VAL A 289 7.47 -1.82 -18.95
N GLN A 290 8.07 -2.44 -19.95
CA GLN A 290 7.43 -3.42 -20.84
C GLN A 290 6.96 -4.67 -20.09
N LEU A 291 7.83 -5.27 -19.27
CA LEU A 291 7.49 -6.45 -18.44
C LEU A 291 6.38 -6.11 -17.43
N LEU A 292 6.48 -4.94 -16.81
CA LEU A 292 5.49 -4.49 -15.84
C LEU A 292 4.12 -4.26 -16.49
N SER A 293 4.09 -3.60 -17.64
CA SER A 293 2.85 -3.37 -18.41
C SER A 293 2.23 -4.69 -18.85
N PHE A 294 3.05 -5.66 -19.28
CA PHE A 294 2.60 -6.99 -19.70
C PHE A 294 1.85 -7.74 -18.58
N VAL A 295 2.23 -7.53 -17.31
CA VAL A 295 1.58 -8.17 -16.16
C VAL A 295 0.41 -7.33 -15.63
N ILE A 296 0.61 -6.03 -15.43
CA ILE A 296 -0.37 -5.21 -14.71
C ILE A 296 -1.62 -4.89 -15.54
N PHE A 297 -1.49 -4.68 -16.85
CA PHE A 297 -2.62 -4.32 -17.69
C PHE A 297 -3.69 -5.40 -17.76
N PRO A 298 -3.37 -6.69 -18.07
CA PRO A 298 -4.39 -7.72 -18.07
C PRO A 298 -4.96 -7.99 -16.68
N VAL A 299 -4.15 -7.87 -15.63
CA VAL A 299 -4.63 -8.05 -14.25
C VAL A 299 -5.65 -6.96 -13.91
N MET A 300 -5.36 -5.69 -14.16
CA MET A 300 -6.26 -4.59 -13.78
C MET A 300 -7.52 -4.56 -14.66
N LEU A 301 -7.40 -4.71 -15.98
CA LEU A 301 -8.55 -4.77 -16.87
C LEU A 301 -9.36 -6.06 -16.69
N GLY A 302 -8.70 -7.17 -16.37
CA GLY A 302 -9.36 -8.40 -15.97
C GLY A 302 -10.18 -8.22 -14.68
N PHE A 303 -9.63 -7.56 -13.67
CA PHE A 303 -10.39 -7.23 -12.45
C PHE A 303 -11.60 -6.34 -12.72
N VAL A 304 -11.48 -5.37 -13.63
CA VAL A 304 -12.64 -4.55 -14.05
C VAL A 304 -13.71 -5.42 -14.70
N ALA A 305 -13.32 -6.33 -15.60
CA ALA A 305 -14.27 -7.20 -16.31
C ALA A 305 -15.05 -8.13 -15.37
N ILE A 306 -14.37 -8.70 -14.35
CA ILE A 306 -14.97 -9.66 -13.42
C ILE A 306 -15.50 -9.01 -12.13
N ALA A 307 -15.47 -7.69 -12.02
CA ALA A 307 -15.77 -6.98 -10.77
C ALA A 307 -17.16 -7.32 -10.21
N PRO A 308 -18.26 -7.29 -10.98
CA PRO A 308 -19.59 -7.60 -10.44
C PRO A 308 -19.65 -8.99 -9.81
N ASP A 309 -19.17 -10.00 -10.51
CA ASP A 309 -19.19 -11.39 -10.05
C ASP A 309 -18.25 -11.61 -8.87
N MET A 310 -17.08 -11.00 -8.91
CA MET A 310 -16.11 -11.04 -7.82
C MET A 310 -16.69 -10.44 -6.54
N PHE A 311 -17.33 -9.26 -6.60
CA PHE A 311 -17.93 -8.63 -5.43
C PHE A 311 -19.11 -9.44 -4.90
N MET A 312 -19.98 -9.92 -5.78
CA MET A 312 -21.12 -10.76 -5.39
C MET A 312 -20.65 -12.06 -4.71
N LEU A 313 -19.66 -12.74 -5.29
CA LEU A 313 -19.13 -14.00 -4.75
C LEU A 313 -18.35 -13.79 -3.45
N LEU A 314 -17.49 -12.80 -3.38
CA LEU A 314 -16.60 -12.59 -2.21
C LEU A 314 -17.30 -11.87 -1.07
N LEU A 315 -18.06 -10.82 -1.34
CA LEU A 315 -18.58 -9.91 -0.32
C LEU A 315 -20.10 -9.96 -0.17
N GLY A 316 -20.81 -10.34 -1.23
CA GLY A 316 -22.28 -10.44 -1.27
C GLY A 316 -22.96 -9.16 -1.73
N GLU A 317 -24.28 -9.25 -1.93
CA GLU A 317 -25.14 -8.23 -2.57
C GLU A 317 -25.00 -6.82 -1.95
N LYS A 318 -24.90 -6.73 -0.63
CA LYS A 318 -24.76 -5.43 0.08
C LYS A 318 -23.53 -4.62 -0.34
N TRP A 319 -22.55 -5.24 -1.01
CA TRP A 319 -21.34 -4.59 -1.48
C TRP A 319 -21.38 -4.24 -2.98
N MET A 320 -22.47 -4.55 -3.68
CA MET A 320 -22.61 -4.21 -5.12
C MET A 320 -22.44 -2.72 -5.41
N PRO A 321 -22.88 -1.78 -4.54
CA PRO A 321 -22.59 -0.35 -4.76
C PRO A 321 -21.10 0.02 -4.77
N THR A 322 -20.21 -0.90 -4.35
CA THR A 322 -18.75 -0.71 -4.40
C THR A 322 -18.19 -0.90 -5.81
N VAL A 323 -18.88 -1.69 -6.66
CA VAL A 323 -18.39 -2.09 -7.98
C VAL A 323 -18.03 -0.89 -8.87
N PRO A 324 -18.88 0.12 -9.06
CA PRO A 324 -18.53 1.27 -9.90
C PRO A 324 -17.28 2.00 -9.40
N TYR A 325 -17.13 2.17 -8.09
CA TYR A 325 -15.93 2.80 -7.51
C TYR A 325 -14.69 1.95 -7.74
N PHE A 326 -14.82 0.62 -7.62
CA PHE A 326 -13.72 -0.31 -7.86
C PHE A 326 -13.26 -0.27 -9.31
N GLU A 327 -14.17 -0.33 -10.27
CA GLU A 327 -13.89 -0.28 -11.71
C GLU A 327 -13.11 0.99 -12.07
N ILE A 328 -13.59 2.15 -11.61
CA ILE A 328 -12.92 3.43 -11.84
C ILE A 328 -11.53 3.47 -11.20
N LEU A 329 -11.43 3.08 -9.92
CA LEU A 329 -10.16 3.09 -9.19
C LEU A 329 -9.18 2.05 -9.75
N ALA A 330 -9.65 0.90 -10.25
CA ALA A 330 -8.79 -0.12 -10.85
C ALA A 330 -8.03 0.42 -12.07
N LEU A 331 -8.63 1.34 -12.85
CA LEU A 331 -7.93 2.00 -13.95
C LEU A 331 -6.70 2.80 -13.48
N SER A 332 -6.71 3.33 -12.25
CA SER A 332 -5.52 3.97 -11.68
C SER A 332 -4.33 3.02 -11.51
N GLY A 333 -4.63 1.72 -11.32
CA GLY A 333 -3.63 0.66 -11.20
C GLY A 333 -2.83 0.40 -12.47
N LEU A 334 -3.33 0.83 -13.63
CA LEU A 334 -2.57 0.77 -14.89
C LEU A 334 -1.36 1.71 -14.87
N PHE A 335 -1.49 2.86 -14.24
CA PHE A 335 -0.52 3.95 -14.31
C PHE A 335 0.45 3.98 -13.12
N TYR A 336 -0.04 3.68 -11.92
CA TYR A 336 0.73 3.86 -10.70
C TYR A 336 2.04 3.05 -10.65
N PRO A 337 2.08 1.74 -11.01
CA PRO A 337 3.34 0.99 -11.02
C PRO A 337 4.36 1.53 -12.02
N LEU A 338 3.91 1.98 -13.19
CA LEU A 338 4.77 2.58 -14.21
C LEU A 338 5.34 3.92 -13.74
N SER A 339 4.51 4.72 -13.08
CA SER A 339 4.94 5.99 -12.43
C SER A 339 6.05 5.75 -11.40
N VAL A 340 5.96 4.67 -10.62
CA VAL A 340 6.98 4.31 -9.61
C VAL A 340 8.32 3.96 -10.26
N VAL A 341 8.33 3.25 -11.39
CA VAL A 341 9.57 2.95 -12.13
C VAL A 341 10.23 4.22 -12.64
N SER A 342 9.44 5.13 -13.24
CA SER A 342 9.91 6.44 -13.69
C SER A 342 10.46 7.29 -12.54
N TYR A 343 9.78 7.26 -11.39
CA TYR A 343 10.25 7.94 -10.19
C TYR A 343 11.59 7.38 -9.64
N ASN A 344 11.83 6.07 -9.79
CA ASN A 344 13.12 5.46 -9.42
C ASN A 344 14.27 5.94 -10.33
N VAL A 345 14.00 6.22 -11.62
CA VAL A 345 14.98 6.87 -12.50
C VAL A 345 15.36 8.25 -11.96
N LEU A 346 14.37 9.07 -11.57
CA LEU A 346 14.63 10.38 -10.99
C LEU A 346 15.46 10.29 -9.70
N LYS A 347 15.17 9.31 -8.84
CA LYS A 347 15.96 9.07 -7.62
C LYS A 347 17.41 8.72 -7.90
N SER A 348 17.68 8.05 -9.00
CA SER A 348 19.05 7.58 -9.35
C SER A 348 19.85 8.61 -10.14
N ARG A 349 19.19 9.53 -10.85
CA ARG A 349 19.84 10.44 -11.80
C ARG A 349 19.71 11.93 -11.46
N SER A 350 18.74 12.33 -10.63
CA SER A 350 18.51 13.75 -10.32
C SER A 350 19.17 14.17 -9.00
N ASP A 351 19.37 15.48 -8.86
CA ASP A 351 19.90 16.11 -7.63
C ASP A 351 18.90 16.20 -6.47
N GLY A 352 17.74 15.61 -6.61
CA GLY A 352 16.65 15.65 -5.63
C GLY A 352 15.79 16.92 -5.66
N LYS A 353 16.31 18.06 -6.11
CA LYS A 353 15.53 19.32 -6.21
C LYS A 353 14.39 19.20 -7.22
N VAL A 354 14.64 18.48 -8.32
CA VAL A 354 13.61 18.18 -9.33
C VAL A 354 12.48 17.38 -8.73
N ILE A 355 12.81 16.35 -7.94
CA ILE A 355 11.82 15.51 -7.25
C ILE A 355 10.93 16.37 -6.37
N VAL A 356 11.51 17.21 -5.51
CA VAL A 356 10.75 18.08 -4.62
C VAL A 356 9.82 19.03 -5.41
N ARG A 357 10.32 19.63 -6.49
CA ARG A 357 9.51 20.52 -7.37
C ARG A 357 8.32 19.78 -7.98
N LEU A 358 8.57 18.56 -8.52
CA LEU A 358 7.51 17.75 -9.12
C LEU A 358 6.47 17.32 -8.08
N GLU A 359 6.91 16.92 -6.87
CA GLU A 359 5.99 16.57 -5.78
C GLU A 359 5.10 17.76 -5.40
N VAL A 360 5.65 18.97 -5.29
CA VAL A 360 4.86 20.17 -4.99
C VAL A 360 3.81 20.42 -6.08
N ILE A 361 4.20 20.34 -7.35
CA ILE A 361 3.26 20.54 -8.49
C ILE A 361 2.14 19.49 -8.41
N LYS A 362 2.46 18.22 -8.22
CA LYS A 362 1.47 17.13 -8.10
C LYS A 362 0.50 17.37 -6.93
N ARG A 363 0.99 17.86 -5.77
CA ARG A 363 0.13 18.17 -4.62
C ARG A 363 -0.81 19.33 -4.89
N ILE A 364 -0.36 20.36 -5.58
CA ILE A 364 -1.22 21.49 -6.00
C ILE A 364 -2.32 20.99 -6.94
N ILE A 365 -1.97 20.21 -7.97
CA ILE A 365 -2.95 19.63 -8.91
C ILE A 365 -3.94 18.74 -8.16
N MET A 366 -3.46 17.85 -7.29
CA MET A 366 -4.31 16.97 -6.49
C MET A 366 -5.30 17.75 -5.63
N THR A 367 -4.85 18.82 -4.98
CA THR A 367 -5.72 19.68 -4.17
C THR A 367 -6.82 20.30 -5.04
N ALA A 368 -6.48 20.84 -6.21
CA ALA A 368 -7.46 21.40 -7.13
C ALA A 368 -8.47 20.34 -7.62
N VAL A 369 -8.00 19.14 -7.98
CA VAL A 369 -8.86 18.03 -8.39
C VAL A 369 -9.81 17.61 -7.26
N LEU A 370 -9.32 17.49 -6.03
CA LEU A 370 -10.16 17.15 -4.89
C LEU A 370 -11.18 18.24 -4.57
N CYS A 371 -10.80 19.51 -4.57
CA CYS A 371 -11.74 20.63 -4.41
C CYS A 371 -12.86 20.61 -5.46
N TYR A 372 -12.55 20.20 -6.68
CA TYR A 372 -13.53 20.09 -7.76
C TYR A 372 -14.43 18.86 -7.64
N THR A 373 -13.87 17.72 -7.28
CA THR A 373 -14.55 16.42 -7.35
C THR A 373 -15.36 16.10 -6.08
N ILE A 374 -14.86 16.47 -4.88
CA ILE A 374 -15.52 16.13 -3.62
C ILE A 374 -16.99 16.62 -3.57
N PRO A 375 -17.33 17.87 -3.95
CA PRO A 375 -18.73 18.32 -3.92
C PRO A 375 -19.65 17.61 -4.93
N ARG A 376 -19.07 16.94 -5.95
CA ARG A 376 -19.80 16.30 -7.06
C ARG A 376 -20.15 14.84 -6.84
N GLY A 377 -19.73 14.27 -5.72
CA GLY A 377 -20.04 12.88 -5.37
C GLY A 377 -18.83 11.97 -5.33
N VAL A 378 -19.00 10.80 -4.71
CA VAL A 378 -17.94 9.83 -4.46
C VAL A 378 -17.38 9.26 -5.77
N GLU A 379 -18.22 9.05 -6.77
CA GLU A 379 -17.80 8.60 -8.10
C GLU A 379 -16.88 9.64 -8.77
N SER A 380 -17.22 10.92 -8.68
CA SER A 380 -16.36 12.00 -9.16
C SER A 380 -15.00 12.01 -8.47
N VAL A 381 -14.95 11.71 -7.16
CA VAL A 381 -13.68 11.57 -6.43
C VAL A 381 -12.89 10.37 -6.96
N ALA A 382 -13.53 9.23 -7.24
CA ALA A 382 -12.87 8.07 -7.82
C ALA A 382 -12.24 8.39 -9.19
N TRP A 383 -12.98 9.08 -10.07
CA TRP A 383 -12.44 9.60 -11.34
C TRP A 383 -11.30 10.60 -11.15
N GLY A 384 -11.43 11.51 -10.19
CA GLY A 384 -10.37 12.44 -9.83
C GLY A 384 -9.09 11.75 -9.40
N MET A 385 -9.19 10.73 -8.56
CA MET A 385 -8.02 9.94 -8.11
C MET A 385 -7.39 9.14 -9.26
N THR A 386 -8.21 8.62 -10.17
CA THR A 386 -7.71 7.92 -11.37
C THR A 386 -7.02 8.88 -12.32
N ALA A 387 -7.59 10.06 -12.55
CA ALA A 387 -6.96 11.12 -13.34
C ALA A 387 -5.62 11.55 -12.71
N MET A 388 -5.56 11.67 -11.38
CA MET A 388 -4.30 11.99 -10.69
C MET A 388 -3.24 10.90 -10.86
N ALA A 389 -3.61 9.63 -10.83
CA ALA A 389 -2.65 8.54 -11.11
C ALA A 389 -2.07 8.64 -12.54
N PHE A 390 -2.90 9.01 -13.51
CA PHE A 390 -2.45 9.29 -14.87
C PHE A 390 -1.53 10.53 -14.93
N VAL A 391 -1.90 11.62 -14.28
CA VAL A 391 -1.06 12.85 -14.20
C VAL A 391 0.28 12.55 -13.54
N ASP A 392 0.30 11.79 -12.43
CA ASP A 392 1.53 11.36 -11.77
C ASP A 392 2.41 10.53 -12.70
N PHE A 393 1.82 9.61 -13.47
CA PHE A 393 2.52 8.83 -14.48
C PHE A 393 3.14 9.74 -15.57
N VAL A 394 2.35 10.65 -16.12
CA VAL A 394 2.83 11.57 -17.18
C VAL A 394 3.97 12.47 -16.67
N ILE A 395 3.81 13.08 -15.49
CA ILE A 395 4.81 13.99 -14.91
C ILE A 395 6.12 13.23 -14.61
N ASN A 396 6.04 12.10 -13.90
CA ASN A 396 7.23 11.34 -13.54
C ASN A 396 7.92 10.76 -14.77
N THR A 397 7.15 10.29 -15.75
CA THR A 397 7.67 9.71 -16.99
C THR A 397 8.29 10.76 -17.88
N ALA A 398 7.65 11.92 -18.10
CA ALA A 398 8.21 13.01 -18.88
C ALA A 398 9.56 13.47 -18.30
N ALA A 399 9.63 13.65 -16.98
CA ALA A 399 10.87 13.98 -16.30
C ALA A 399 11.93 12.89 -16.45
N ALA A 400 11.57 11.60 -16.28
CA ALA A 400 12.50 10.48 -16.44
C ALA A 400 13.07 10.39 -17.87
N LEU A 401 12.22 10.58 -18.90
CA LEU A 401 12.64 10.53 -20.30
C LEU A 401 13.67 11.63 -20.63
N CYS A 402 13.56 12.83 -20.02
CA CYS A 402 14.57 13.88 -20.17
C CYS A 402 15.95 13.42 -19.66
N TYR A 403 16.02 12.68 -18.55
CA TYR A 403 17.28 12.15 -18.01
C TYR A 403 17.81 10.94 -18.78
N LEU A 404 16.93 10.23 -19.50
CA LEU A 404 17.29 9.04 -20.28
C LEU A 404 17.61 9.35 -21.73
N SER A 405 17.39 10.58 -22.18
CA SER A 405 17.46 10.95 -23.61
C SER A 405 16.63 10.03 -24.50
N LEU A 406 15.51 9.51 -23.98
CA LEU A 406 14.60 8.62 -24.67
C LEU A 406 13.42 9.39 -25.28
N SER A 407 13.04 8.99 -26.48
CA SER A 407 11.83 9.49 -27.12
C SER A 407 10.57 8.93 -26.46
N SER A 408 9.57 9.80 -26.21
CA SER A 408 8.24 9.38 -25.75
C SER A 408 7.58 8.36 -26.68
N PHE A 409 7.90 8.41 -28.01
CA PHE A 409 7.40 7.45 -28.97
C PHE A 409 7.92 6.02 -28.71
N ARG A 410 9.20 5.88 -28.35
CA ARG A 410 9.77 4.57 -28.01
C ARG A 410 9.10 3.97 -26.78
N LEU A 411 8.82 4.78 -25.77
CA LEU A 411 8.09 4.33 -24.58
C LEU A 411 6.67 3.91 -24.95
N LEU A 412 5.93 4.72 -25.69
CA LEU A 412 4.57 4.40 -26.11
C LEU A 412 4.54 3.12 -26.95
N ALA A 413 5.47 2.97 -27.90
CA ALA A 413 5.60 1.75 -28.71
C ALA A 413 5.88 0.49 -27.86
N SER A 414 6.53 0.64 -26.71
CA SER A 414 6.78 -0.48 -25.78
C SER A 414 5.58 -0.84 -24.88
N ILE A 415 4.68 0.10 -24.61
CA ILE A 415 3.53 -0.08 -23.71
C ILE A 415 2.23 -0.40 -24.49
N LEU A 416 2.05 0.25 -25.65
CA LEU A 416 0.78 0.22 -26.40
C LEU A 416 0.34 -1.19 -26.82
N PRO A 417 1.21 -2.09 -27.30
CA PRO A 417 0.78 -3.45 -27.68
C PRO A 417 0.17 -4.23 -26.52
N GLN A 418 0.75 -4.13 -25.30
CA GLN A 418 0.21 -4.78 -24.10
C GLN A 418 -1.13 -4.18 -23.66
N LEU A 419 -1.27 -2.85 -23.77
CA LEU A 419 -2.51 -2.17 -23.44
C LEU A 419 -3.63 -2.56 -24.42
N LEU A 420 -3.34 -2.56 -25.72
CA LEU A 420 -4.32 -2.96 -26.75
C LEU A 420 -4.73 -4.42 -26.57
N LEU A 421 -3.79 -5.31 -26.32
CA LEU A 421 -4.11 -6.72 -26.08
C LEU A 421 -4.95 -6.92 -24.82
N ALA A 422 -4.65 -6.22 -23.75
CA ALA A 422 -5.45 -6.25 -22.52
C ALA A 422 -6.84 -5.63 -22.72
N ALA A 423 -6.96 -4.58 -23.54
CA ALA A 423 -8.25 -4.02 -23.93
C ALA A 423 -9.08 -5.00 -24.79
N VAL A 424 -8.44 -5.70 -25.72
CA VAL A 424 -9.12 -6.78 -26.49
C VAL A 424 -9.60 -7.89 -25.57
N MET A 425 -8.76 -8.33 -24.63
CA MET A 425 -9.16 -9.31 -23.61
C MET A 425 -10.38 -8.81 -22.82
N PHE A 426 -10.37 -7.58 -22.35
CA PHE A 426 -11.48 -6.97 -21.61
C PHE A 426 -12.78 -6.97 -22.44
N VAL A 427 -12.72 -6.52 -23.70
CA VAL A 427 -13.89 -6.50 -24.61
C VAL A 427 -14.41 -7.91 -24.87
N CYS A 428 -13.52 -8.89 -25.10
CA CYS A 428 -13.92 -10.28 -25.28
C CYS A 428 -14.63 -10.83 -24.04
N LEU A 429 -14.13 -10.57 -22.83
CA LEU A 429 -14.77 -11.00 -21.59
C LEU A 429 -16.16 -10.35 -21.42
N TYR A 430 -16.26 -9.05 -21.69
CA TYR A 430 -17.54 -8.33 -21.62
C TYR A 430 -18.58 -8.87 -22.61
N LEU A 431 -18.17 -9.17 -23.84
CA LEU A 431 -19.04 -9.78 -24.84
C LEU A 431 -19.39 -11.26 -24.55
N PHE A 432 -18.55 -11.94 -23.80
CA PHE A 432 -18.74 -13.34 -23.44
C PHE A 432 -19.65 -13.53 -22.22
N GLU A 433 -19.77 -12.53 -21.36
CA GLU A 433 -20.56 -12.55 -20.11
C GLU A 433 -22.01 -13.08 -20.32
N PRO A 434 -22.80 -12.63 -21.33
CA PRO A 434 -24.17 -13.11 -21.52
C PRO A 434 -24.27 -14.62 -21.79
N TYR A 435 -23.25 -15.23 -22.41
CA TYR A 435 -23.25 -16.66 -22.77
C TYR A 435 -23.00 -17.55 -21.54
N ILE A 436 -22.40 -17.05 -20.50
CA ILE A 436 -22.11 -17.79 -19.28
C ILE A 436 -23.02 -17.41 -18.10
N ALA A 437 -23.99 -16.51 -18.33
CA ALA A 437 -24.89 -16.02 -17.28
C ALA A 437 -25.72 -17.13 -16.62
N SER A 438 -25.92 -18.27 -17.29
CA SER A 438 -26.63 -19.44 -16.76
C SER A 438 -25.82 -20.31 -15.82
N LEU A 439 -24.51 -20.11 -15.75
CA LEU A 439 -23.60 -20.85 -14.86
C LEU A 439 -23.72 -20.36 -13.40
N SER A 440 -23.41 -21.27 -12.47
CA SER A 440 -23.27 -20.84 -11.07
C SER A 440 -22.17 -19.77 -10.91
N LEU A 441 -22.38 -18.82 -10.03
CA LEU A 441 -21.51 -17.64 -9.85
C LEU A 441 -20.02 -18.00 -9.72
N GLY A 442 -19.68 -19.03 -8.94
CA GLY A 442 -18.30 -19.46 -8.77
C GLY A 442 -17.70 -20.07 -10.06
N LEU A 443 -18.51 -20.83 -10.82
CA LEU A 443 -18.07 -21.41 -12.09
C LEU A 443 -17.92 -20.32 -13.15
N ARG A 444 -18.82 -19.34 -13.18
CA ARG A 444 -18.79 -18.20 -14.09
C ARG A 444 -17.48 -17.42 -13.88
N LEU A 445 -17.15 -17.05 -12.65
CA LEU A 445 -15.92 -16.36 -12.33
C LEU A 445 -14.66 -17.17 -12.73
N LEU A 446 -14.67 -18.48 -12.52
CA LEU A 446 -13.57 -19.36 -12.89
C LEU A 446 -13.36 -19.41 -14.42
N VAL A 447 -14.48 -19.48 -15.17
CA VAL A 447 -14.46 -19.44 -16.63
C VAL A 447 -13.96 -18.09 -17.13
N GLU A 448 -14.45 -16.97 -16.60
CA GLU A 448 -13.99 -15.62 -16.96
C GLU A 448 -12.48 -15.45 -16.77
N ILE A 449 -11.95 -15.84 -15.60
CA ILE A 449 -10.51 -15.79 -15.32
C ILE A 449 -9.73 -16.66 -16.31
N THR A 450 -10.19 -17.90 -16.55
CA THR A 450 -9.49 -18.83 -17.43
C THR A 450 -9.50 -18.33 -18.88
N VAL A 451 -10.66 -17.88 -19.37
CA VAL A 451 -10.82 -17.34 -20.72
C VAL A 451 -9.96 -16.08 -20.89
N GLY A 452 -9.97 -15.18 -19.90
CA GLY A 452 -9.11 -13.99 -19.93
C GLY A 452 -7.62 -14.33 -20.05
N ILE A 453 -7.13 -15.27 -19.22
CA ILE A 453 -5.75 -15.74 -19.29
C ILE A 453 -5.43 -16.33 -20.65
N VAL A 454 -6.32 -17.19 -21.20
CA VAL A 454 -6.12 -17.83 -22.50
C VAL A 454 -6.08 -16.80 -23.63
N ILE A 455 -7.04 -15.87 -23.67
CA ILE A 455 -7.08 -14.80 -24.69
C ILE A 455 -5.79 -13.97 -24.66
N TYR A 456 -5.39 -13.52 -23.46
CA TYR A 456 -4.20 -12.69 -23.32
C TYR A 456 -2.92 -13.46 -23.68
N ALA A 457 -2.75 -14.69 -23.20
CA ALA A 457 -1.59 -15.51 -23.51
C ALA A 457 -1.53 -15.89 -25.00
N ALA A 458 -2.64 -16.30 -25.60
CA ALA A 458 -2.71 -16.60 -27.02
C ALA A 458 -2.43 -15.37 -27.90
N GLY A 459 -3.04 -14.23 -27.55
CA GLY A 459 -2.78 -12.97 -28.25
C GLY A 459 -1.31 -12.51 -28.12
N ALA A 460 -0.71 -12.68 -26.95
CA ALA A 460 0.72 -12.37 -26.74
C ALA A 460 1.65 -13.26 -27.59
N LEU A 461 1.30 -14.55 -27.76
CA LEU A 461 2.02 -15.49 -28.64
C LEU A 461 1.85 -15.11 -30.12
N ILE A 462 0.63 -14.82 -30.57
CA ILE A 462 0.32 -14.44 -31.96
C ILE A 462 1.03 -13.13 -32.31
N CYS A 463 0.94 -12.13 -31.44
CA CYS A 463 1.60 -10.83 -31.63
C CYS A 463 3.12 -10.87 -31.36
N ARG A 464 3.67 -12.02 -30.97
CA ARG A 464 5.10 -12.23 -30.66
C ARG A 464 5.65 -11.15 -29.73
N LEU A 465 4.88 -10.85 -28.64
CA LEU A 465 5.30 -9.82 -27.69
C LEU A 465 6.63 -10.20 -27.02
N GLN A 466 7.62 -9.29 -27.10
CA GLN A 466 8.96 -9.51 -26.51
C GLN A 466 8.87 -9.76 -25.00
N ALA A 467 7.95 -9.09 -24.29
CA ALA A 467 7.74 -9.27 -22.87
C ALA A 467 7.41 -10.72 -22.47
N LEU A 468 6.66 -11.45 -23.29
CA LEU A 468 6.36 -12.87 -23.05
C LEU A 468 7.62 -13.74 -23.13
N HIS A 469 8.46 -13.53 -24.15
CA HIS A 469 9.72 -14.26 -24.30
C HIS A 469 10.67 -14.00 -23.14
N GLU A 470 10.76 -12.75 -22.72
CA GLU A 470 11.60 -12.36 -21.57
C GLU A 470 11.09 -12.96 -20.26
N LEU A 471 9.77 -12.95 -20.05
CA LEU A 471 9.17 -13.57 -18.86
C LEU A 471 9.45 -15.07 -18.80
N ILE A 472 9.30 -15.77 -19.94
CA ILE A 472 9.62 -17.21 -20.05
C ILE A 472 11.10 -17.48 -19.78
N GLN A 473 12.01 -16.66 -20.30
CA GLN A 473 13.45 -16.79 -20.04
C GLN A 473 13.78 -16.58 -18.57
N LEU A 474 13.19 -15.58 -17.91
CA LEU A 474 13.37 -15.32 -16.49
C LEU A 474 12.88 -16.50 -15.64
N LEU A 475 11.70 -17.06 -15.96
CA LEU A 475 11.16 -18.21 -15.25
C LEU A 475 12.02 -19.47 -15.44
N ARG A 476 12.49 -19.73 -16.65
CA ARG A 476 13.41 -20.85 -16.93
C ARG A 476 14.75 -20.70 -16.21
N GLY A 477 15.32 -19.50 -16.19
CA GLY A 477 16.54 -19.22 -15.45
C GLY A 477 16.41 -19.36 -13.93
N TYR A 478 15.19 -19.20 -13.41
CA TYR A 478 14.90 -19.39 -11.97
C TYR A 478 14.67 -20.88 -11.62
N MET A 479 14.04 -21.64 -12.52
CA MET A 479 13.81 -23.08 -12.33
C MET A 479 15.07 -23.94 -12.58
N ALA A 480 16.08 -23.39 -13.25
CA ALA A 480 17.36 -24.06 -13.52
C ALA A 480 18.43 -23.85 -12.41
N LYS A 481 18.11 -23.09 -11.38
CA LYS A 481 18.93 -22.85 -10.17
C LYS A 481 18.34 -23.55 -8.95
#